data_f229eeb6f3c62609b20eeac0e329ae4e
#
_entry.id   f229eeb6f3c62609b20eeac0e329ae4e
#
_cell.length_a   1.000
_cell.length_b   1.000
_cell.length_c   1.000
_cell.angle_alpha   90.00
_cell.angle_beta   90.00
_cell.angle_gamma   90.00
#
_symmetry.space_group_name_H-M   'P 1'
#
loop_
_entity.id
_entity.type
_entity.pdbx_description
1 polymer ?
#
loop_
_entity_poly.entity_id
_entity_poly.type
_entity_poly.pdbx_seq_one_letter_code
_entity_poly.pdbx_strand_id
1 'polypeptide(L)'
;MDNYVARVGYRHPYILMTDHHFYSTVIAMNDHVTSAVLQHGLIGDTRFFSPVRATYFFAWSKKSAFLINSEKTVDAGTYKFSKLMNLNPEHNVETFVDAKRVLLILSSSKTSEQISHRMEPLLSLQKHFGFRLLIKMHPGSLFSSDELRTAVSTCDVELYKEEKIETIDFDFAFIEQSTAALDVACLGIPFIVVDETFDSYFSEYKELLPTACSSEELLRLAVDFSLSKYMPAYMSFLEREIDNGQCRVDSLIHHLQSECLTTYGGRYDR
;
A
#
# COMPACT_ATOMS: atom_id res chain seq x y z
N MET A 1 19.91 2.36 -21.40
CA MET A 1 19.26 3.65 -21.18
C MET A 1 20.17 4.80 -21.55
N ASP A 2 21.43 4.80 -21.12
CA ASP A 2 22.39 5.89 -21.38
C ASP A 2 22.58 6.22 -22.86
N ASN A 3 22.61 5.19 -23.72
CA ASN A 3 22.73 5.40 -25.17
C ASN A 3 21.49 6.01 -25.84
N TYR A 4 20.32 5.87 -25.26
CA TYR A 4 19.09 6.48 -25.78
C TYR A 4 18.99 7.93 -25.35
N VAL A 5 19.30 8.19 -24.10
CA VAL A 5 19.29 9.53 -23.49
C VAL A 5 20.33 10.44 -24.18
N ALA A 6 21.54 9.93 -24.45
CA ALA A 6 22.59 10.67 -25.14
C ALA A 6 22.28 10.97 -26.63
N ARG A 7 21.43 10.16 -27.29
CA ARG A 7 21.10 10.35 -28.72
C ARG A 7 19.98 11.34 -29.00
N VAL A 8 19.13 11.65 -28.01
CA VAL A 8 17.94 12.50 -28.23
C VAL A 8 18.25 13.99 -28.14
N GLY A 9 19.47 14.39 -27.78
CA GLY A 9 19.93 15.79 -27.73
C GLY A 9 18.94 16.68 -27.01
N TYR A 10 19.02 16.79 -25.70
CA TYR A 10 18.03 17.46 -24.88
C TYR A 10 17.90 18.94 -25.21
N ARG A 11 16.74 19.31 -25.75
CA ARG A 11 16.32 20.71 -25.85
C ARG A 11 15.37 21.11 -24.69
N HIS A 12 14.91 20.14 -23.87
CA HIS A 12 13.94 20.38 -22.79
C HIS A 12 14.32 19.60 -21.53
N PRO A 13 14.12 20.15 -20.35
CA PRO A 13 14.31 19.44 -19.10
C PRO A 13 13.26 18.34 -18.96
N TYR A 14 13.69 17.11 -18.73
CA TYR A 14 12.84 15.97 -18.48
C TYR A 14 12.97 15.55 -17.03
N ILE A 15 11.84 15.20 -16.41
CA ILE A 15 11.81 14.54 -15.10
C ILE A 15 11.43 13.09 -15.36
N LEU A 16 12.33 12.17 -15.05
CA LEU A 16 12.05 10.76 -15.14
C LEU A 16 11.55 10.25 -13.79
N MET A 17 10.34 9.71 -13.78
CA MET A 17 9.68 9.22 -12.59
C MET A 17 9.60 7.70 -12.56
N THR A 18 9.79 7.11 -11.38
CA THR A 18 9.61 5.68 -11.14
C THR A 18 9.07 5.46 -9.73
N ASP A 19 8.29 4.42 -9.56
CA ASP A 19 7.79 3.95 -8.27
C ASP A 19 8.68 2.88 -7.63
N HIS A 20 9.77 2.48 -8.30
CA HIS A 20 10.64 1.42 -7.81
C HIS A 20 12.04 1.92 -7.50
N HIS A 21 12.50 1.68 -6.27
CA HIS A 21 13.80 2.12 -5.77
C HIS A 21 14.99 1.60 -6.62
N PHE A 22 14.90 0.38 -7.13
CA PHE A 22 15.95 -0.21 -7.98
C PHE A 22 16.20 0.61 -9.25
N TYR A 23 15.12 1.04 -9.92
CA TYR A 23 15.24 1.86 -11.14
C TYR A 23 15.79 3.25 -10.84
N SER A 24 15.57 3.80 -9.65
CA SER A 24 16.15 5.09 -9.25
C SER A 24 17.67 5.04 -9.23
N THR A 25 18.27 3.89 -8.90
CA THR A 25 19.72 3.71 -8.91
C THR A 25 20.28 3.80 -10.33
N VAL A 26 19.63 3.16 -11.30
CA VAL A 26 20.05 3.19 -12.72
C VAL A 26 19.90 4.60 -13.31
N ILE A 27 18.84 5.30 -12.92
CA ILE A 27 18.54 6.66 -13.38
C ILE A 27 19.48 7.69 -12.76
N ALA A 28 19.80 7.55 -11.47
CA ALA A 28 20.70 8.44 -10.75
C ALA A 28 22.16 8.37 -11.23
N MET A 29 22.52 7.37 -12.00
CA MET A 29 23.85 7.29 -12.66
C MET A 29 23.98 8.22 -13.86
N ASN A 30 22.92 8.95 -14.22
CA ASN A 30 22.92 9.89 -15.34
C ASN A 30 22.77 11.34 -14.83
N ASP A 31 23.89 12.04 -14.71
CA ASP A 31 23.98 13.42 -14.19
C ASP A 31 23.22 14.47 -15.02
N HIS A 32 22.72 14.09 -16.19
CA HIS A 32 22.00 14.98 -17.10
C HIS A 32 20.49 14.89 -16.98
N VAL A 33 19.96 14.01 -16.12
CA VAL A 33 18.52 13.80 -15.95
C VAL A 33 18.09 14.05 -14.53
N THR A 34 17.15 14.97 -14.35
CA THR A 34 16.41 15.08 -13.09
C THR A 34 15.53 13.86 -12.92
N SER A 35 15.66 13.19 -11.79
CA SER A 35 14.92 11.96 -11.51
C SER A 35 14.12 12.08 -10.22
N ALA A 36 12.93 11.47 -10.20
CA ALA A 36 12.12 11.36 -8.99
C ALA A 36 11.67 9.92 -8.78
N VAL A 37 11.73 9.48 -7.54
CA VAL A 37 11.14 8.20 -7.10
C VAL A 37 9.85 8.51 -6.37
N LEU A 38 8.78 7.83 -6.75
CA LEU A 38 7.51 7.85 -6.03
C LEU A 38 7.52 6.74 -4.99
N GLN A 39 7.16 7.05 -3.77
CA GLN A 39 6.90 6.02 -2.77
C GLN A 39 5.79 5.10 -3.27
N HIS A 40 5.96 3.77 -3.17
CA HIS A 40 4.96 2.83 -3.67
C HIS A 40 4.37 1.90 -2.59
N GLY A 41 4.88 1.97 -1.35
CA GLY A 41 4.42 1.16 -0.22
C GLY A 41 4.64 1.86 1.11
N LEU A 42 4.11 1.29 2.18
CA LEU A 42 4.41 1.71 3.55
C LEU A 42 5.91 1.54 3.85
N ILE A 43 6.47 2.49 4.58
CA ILE A 43 7.88 2.45 4.96
C ILE A 43 8.00 1.74 6.31
N GLY A 44 8.22 0.44 6.27
CA GLY A 44 8.52 -0.36 7.47
C GLY A 44 10.02 -0.44 7.77
N ASP A 45 10.85 -0.45 6.73
CA ASP A 45 12.29 -0.47 6.85
C ASP A 45 12.93 0.58 5.94
N THR A 46 13.51 1.61 6.56
CA THR A 46 14.12 2.73 5.84
C THR A 46 15.33 2.32 5.00
N ARG A 47 15.97 1.17 5.30
CA ARG A 47 17.13 0.66 4.54
C ARG A 47 16.80 0.38 3.08
N PHE A 48 15.55 0.06 2.76
CA PHE A 48 15.11 -0.15 1.38
C PHE A 48 15.00 1.16 0.57
N PHE A 49 14.93 2.30 1.24
CA PHE A 49 14.76 3.61 0.60
C PHE A 49 15.98 4.52 0.76
N SER A 50 16.94 4.16 1.63
CA SER A 50 18.13 4.95 1.93
C SER A 50 19.41 4.24 1.46
N PRO A 51 20.40 4.98 0.91
CA PRO A 51 20.34 6.41 0.59
C PRO A 51 19.47 6.72 -0.63
N VAL A 52 18.79 7.87 -0.61
CA VAL A 52 18.03 8.35 -1.77
C VAL A 52 19.03 8.68 -2.90
N ARG A 53 18.98 7.92 -3.98
CA ARG A 53 19.90 8.08 -5.12
C ARG A 53 19.33 8.94 -6.22
N ALA A 54 18.01 9.02 -6.37
CA ALA A 54 17.33 9.92 -7.27
C ALA A 54 17.58 11.39 -6.87
N THR A 55 17.30 12.34 -7.77
CA THR A 55 17.32 13.77 -7.47
C THR A 55 16.29 14.09 -6.39
N TYR A 56 15.11 13.46 -6.46
CA TYR A 56 14.03 13.62 -5.48
C TYR A 56 13.41 12.29 -5.10
N PHE A 57 12.91 12.22 -3.86
CA PHE A 57 12.03 11.16 -3.38
C PHE A 57 10.69 11.78 -2.97
N PHE A 58 9.62 11.38 -3.65
CA PHE A 58 8.26 11.87 -3.38
C PHE A 58 7.59 10.94 -2.39
N ALA A 59 7.54 11.39 -1.14
CA ALA A 59 6.91 10.68 -0.04
C ALA A 59 5.39 10.90 -0.03
N TRP A 60 4.64 9.91 0.47
CA TRP A 60 3.19 9.98 0.57
C TRP A 60 2.70 10.93 1.67
N SER A 61 3.51 11.16 2.70
CA SER A 61 3.17 11.97 3.85
C SER A 61 4.41 12.57 4.50
N LYS A 62 4.18 13.52 5.41
CA LYS A 62 5.22 14.08 6.29
C LYS A 62 5.92 13.02 7.11
N LYS A 63 5.17 11.99 7.59
CA LYS A 63 5.75 10.86 8.32
C LYS A 63 6.74 10.12 7.45
N SER A 64 6.35 9.73 6.24
CA SER A 64 7.23 9.05 5.29
C SER A 64 8.46 9.89 4.94
N ALA A 65 8.28 11.19 4.72
CA ALA A 65 9.39 12.11 4.47
C ALA A 65 10.36 12.18 5.66
N PHE A 66 9.83 12.25 6.87
CA PHE A 66 10.64 12.25 8.10
C PHE A 66 11.43 10.95 8.29
N LEU A 67 10.80 9.80 8.04
CA LEU A 67 11.46 8.49 8.16
C LEU A 67 12.63 8.33 7.19
N ILE A 68 12.50 8.80 5.96
CA ILE A 68 13.58 8.76 4.95
C ILE A 68 14.71 9.75 5.33
N ASN A 69 14.38 10.85 5.98
CA ASN A 69 15.31 11.85 6.50
C ASN A 69 16.42 12.24 5.52
N SER A 70 16.03 12.61 4.32
CA SER A 70 16.93 13.07 3.26
C SER A 70 16.50 14.45 2.77
N GLU A 71 17.45 15.35 2.53
CA GLU A 71 17.20 16.67 1.91
C GLU A 71 16.55 16.58 0.52
N LYS A 72 16.67 15.42 -0.12
CA LYS A 72 16.04 15.10 -1.41
C LYS A 72 14.59 14.64 -1.28
N THR A 73 14.09 14.48 -0.07
CA THR A 73 12.74 13.96 0.16
C THR A 73 11.73 15.10 0.22
N VAL A 74 10.65 14.95 -0.53
CA VAL A 74 9.57 15.91 -0.63
C VAL A 74 8.27 15.23 -0.24
N ASP A 75 7.51 15.85 0.65
CA ASP A 75 6.14 15.44 0.97
C ASP A 75 5.22 15.80 -0.20
N ALA A 76 4.93 14.80 -1.03
CA ALA A 76 4.21 14.96 -2.29
C ALA A 76 2.77 14.45 -2.25
N GLY A 77 2.45 13.59 -1.29
CA GLY A 77 1.19 12.86 -1.30
C GLY A 77 1.12 11.80 -2.42
N THR A 78 -0.06 11.34 -2.77
CA THR A 78 -0.23 10.25 -3.72
C THR A 78 -1.52 10.35 -4.53
N TYR A 79 -1.44 10.11 -5.85
CA TYR A 79 -2.62 10.05 -6.74
C TYR A 79 -3.54 8.87 -6.43
N LYS A 80 -2.96 7.74 -6.04
CA LYS A 80 -3.71 6.51 -5.81
C LYS A 80 -4.79 6.74 -4.75
N PHE A 81 -4.38 7.21 -3.59
CA PHE A 81 -5.28 7.33 -2.45
C PHE A 81 -6.20 8.55 -2.53
N SER A 82 -5.79 9.63 -3.19
CA SER A 82 -6.66 10.78 -3.43
C SER A 82 -7.90 10.41 -4.27
N LYS A 83 -7.77 9.44 -5.17
CA LYS A 83 -8.92 8.90 -5.93
C LYS A 83 -9.79 7.99 -5.08
N LEU A 84 -9.19 7.09 -4.31
CA LEU A 84 -9.92 6.12 -3.49
C LEU A 84 -10.77 6.78 -2.40
N MET A 85 -10.25 7.81 -1.75
CA MET A 85 -10.98 8.54 -0.70
C MET A 85 -12.22 9.29 -1.20
N ASN A 86 -12.37 9.47 -2.51
CA ASN A 86 -13.57 10.04 -3.12
C ASN A 86 -14.62 8.99 -3.49
N LEU A 87 -14.31 7.72 -3.34
CA LEU A 87 -15.29 6.64 -3.51
C LEU A 87 -16.12 6.56 -2.22
N ASN A 88 -17.42 6.68 -2.36
CA ASN A 88 -18.35 6.56 -1.23
C ASN A 88 -18.78 5.10 -1.14
N PRO A 89 -18.32 4.31 -0.17
CA PRO A 89 -18.72 2.91 -0.08
C PRO A 89 -20.20 2.84 0.25
N GLU A 90 -20.98 2.17 -0.57
CA GLU A 90 -22.42 1.99 -0.37
C GLU A 90 -22.74 1.05 0.81
N HIS A 91 -21.75 0.31 1.32
CA HIS A 91 -21.93 -0.76 2.29
C HIS A 91 -20.89 -0.73 3.40
N ASN A 92 -21.17 -0.02 4.48
CA ASN A 92 -20.39 -0.12 5.71
C ASN A 92 -21.14 -0.99 6.71
N VAL A 93 -20.55 -2.13 7.09
CA VAL A 93 -21.07 -2.93 8.19
C VAL A 93 -20.56 -2.37 9.53
N GLU A 94 -21.42 -2.24 10.51
CA GLU A 94 -21.04 -1.78 11.85
C GLU A 94 -20.32 -2.88 12.63
N THR A 95 -20.73 -4.14 12.46
CA THR A 95 -20.14 -5.29 13.14
C THR A 95 -19.70 -6.35 12.16
N PHE A 96 -18.73 -7.19 12.57
CA PHE A 96 -18.30 -8.31 11.74
C PHE A 96 -19.43 -9.30 11.45
N VAL A 97 -20.36 -9.45 12.39
CA VAL A 97 -21.51 -10.38 12.26
C VAL A 97 -22.42 -10.02 11.08
N ASP A 98 -22.46 -8.74 10.70
CA ASP A 98 -23.27 -8.26 9.58
C ASP A 98 -22.60 -8.46 8.22
N ALA A 99 -21.30 -8.78 8.20
CA ALA A 99 -20.55 -8.98 6.96
C ALA A 99 -21.03 -10.24 6.21
N LYS A 100 -21.30 -10.10 4.93
CA LYS A 100 -21.68 -11.22 4.03
C LYS A 100 -20.51 -11.71 3.19
N ARG A 101 -19.56 -10.82 2.90
CA ARG A 101 -18.36 -11.11 2.10
C ARG A 101 -17.15 -10.57 2.82
N VAL A 102 -16.24 -11.46 3.14
CA VAL A 102 -15.04 -11.15 3.93
C VAL A 102 -13.81 -11.43 3.10
N LEU A 103 -12.95 -10.43 2.93
CA LEU A 103 -11.73 -10.51 2.14
C LEU A 103 -10.53 -10.77 3.04
N LEU A 104 -9.81 -11.87 2.80
CA LEU A 104 -8.47 -12.09 3.34
C LEU A 104 -7.42 -11.56 2.36
N ILE A 105 -6.60 -10.62 2.77
CA ILE A 105 -5.49 -10.08 1.99
C ILE A 105 -4.19 -10.69 2.50
N LEU A 106 -3.57 -11.52 1.65
CA LEU A 106 -2.32 -12.22 1.97
C LEU A 106 -1.09 -11.37 1.67
N SER A 107 -0.07 -11.50 2.49
CA SER A 107 1.28 -10.95 2.19
C SER A 107 2.01 -11.79 1.13
N SER A 108 3.08 -11.22 0.54
CA SER A 108 3.83 -11.86 -0.56
C SER A 108 4.65 -13.09 -0.17
N SER A 109 5.00 -13.24 1.11
CA SER A 109 6.07 -14.15 1.59
C SER A 109 5.57 -15.41 2.29
N LYS A 110 4.34 -15.85 2.05
CA LYS A 110 3.76 -17.01 2.75
C LYS A 110 4.08 -18.33 2.07
N THR A 111 4.30 -19.37 2.88
CA THR A 111 4.33 -20.77 2.42
C THR A 111 2.91 -21.36 2.43
N SER A 112 2.69 -22.48 1.73
CA SER A 112 1.39 -23.18 1.74
C SER A 112 0.95 -23.59 3.14
N GLU A 113 1.88 -24.01 3.99
CA GLU A 113 1.62 -24.38 5.38
C GLU A 113 1.15 -23.17 6.20
N GLN A 114 1.81 -22.02 6.05
CA GLN A 114 1.41 -20.77 6.71
C GLN A 114 0.02 -20.31 6.25
N ILE A 115 -0.29 -20.45 4.96
CA ILE A 115 -1.63 -20.15 4.44
C ILE A 115 -2.67 -21.08 5.04
N SER A 116 -2.41 -22.39 5.09
CA SER A 116 -3.33 -23.36 5.68
C SER A 116 -3.59 -23.06 7.17
N HIS A 117 -2.55 -22.78 7.93
CA HIS A 117 -2.68 -22.37 9.33
C HIS A 117 -3.50 -21.08 9.50
N ARG A 118 -3.32 -20.12 8.60
CA ARG A 118 -4.10 -18.87 8.60
C ARG A 118 -5.57 -19.09 8.26
N MET A 119 -5.86 -20.04 7.38
CA MET A 119 -7.21 -20.33 6.96
C MET A 119 -8.07 -20.98 8.05
N GLU A 120 -7.47 -21.77 8.94
CA GLU A 120 -8.20 -22.54 9.96
C GLU A 120 -9.13 -21.67 10.83
N PRO A 121 -8.70 -20.57 11.48
CA PRO A 121 -9.57 -19.71 12.26
C PRO A 121 -10.62 -18.99 11.40
N LEU A 122 -10.28 -18.60 10.15
CA LEU A 122 -11.21 -17.94 9.25
C LEU A 122 -12.33 -18.86 8.78
N LEU A 123 -12.02 -20.13 8.54
CA LEU A 123 -13.01 -21.16 8.19
C LEU A 123 -13.92 -21.47 9.39
N SER A 124 -13.40 -21.41 10.60
CA SER A 124 -14.21 -21.53 11.81
C SER A 124 -15.19 -20.38 11.92
N LEU A 125 -14.74 -19.12 11.70
CA LEU A 125 -15.61 -17.95 11.64
C LEU A 125 -16.62 -18.05 10.51
N GLN A 126 -16.23 -18.47 9.32
CA GLN A 126 -17.12 -18.67 8.17
C GLN A 126 -18.24 -19.65 8.49
N LYS A 127 -17.90 -20.78 9.09
CA LYS A 127 -18.87 -21.79 9.50
C LYS A 127 -19.85 -21.25 10.54
N HIS A 128 -19.39 -20.41 11.44
CA HIS A 128 -20.23 -19.86 12.51
C HIS A 128 -21.13 -18.72 12.03
N PHE A 129 -20.61 -17.80 11.22
CA PHE A 129 -21.32 -16.58 10.79
C PHE A 129 -21.90 -16.65 9.37
N GLY A 130 -21.51 -17.61 8.55
CA GLY A 130 -22.12 -17.89 7.24
C GLY A 130 -21.74 -16.89 6.14
N PHE A 131 -20.61 -16.17 6.26
CA PHE A 131 -20.13 -15.26 5.22
C PHE A 131 -19.42 -16.01 4.08
N ARG A 132 -19.33 -15.37 2.92
CA ARG A 132 -18.50 -15.82 1.81
C ARG A 132 -17.07 -15.34 2.01
N LEU A 133 -16.10 -16.27 1.98
CA LEU A 133 -14.68 -15.94 2.11
C LEU A 133 -14.05 -15.69 0.74
N LEU A 134 -13.44 -14.52 0.59
CA LEU A 134 -12.69 -14.08 -0.58
C LEU A 134 -11.22 -14.01 -0.20
N ILE A 135 -10.30 -14.38 -1.09
CA ILE A 135 -8.86 -14.32 -0.83
C ILE A 135 -8.18 -13.51 -1.91
N LYS A 136 -7.51 -12.44 -1.53
CA LYS A 136 -6.67 -11.63 -2.40
C LYS A 136 -5.21 -12.00 -2.21
N MET A 137 -4.61 -12.56 -3.24
CA MET A 137 -3.18 -12.85 -3.28
C MET A 137 -2.38 -11.58 -3.56
N HIS A 138 -1.19 -11.50 -3.02
CA HIS A 138 -0.24 -10.46 -3.42
C HIS A 138 0.21 -10.70 -4.87
N PRO A 139 0.28 -9.68 -5.74
CA PRO A 139 0.72 -9.86 -7.14
C PRO A 139 2.09 -10.51 -7.28
N GLY A 140 3.02 -10.20 -6.37
CA GLY A 140 4.36 -10.80 -6.28
C GLY A 140 4.42 -12.14 -5.54
N SER A 141 3.28 -12.76 -5.22
CA SER A 141 3.28 -14.08 -4.58
C SER A 141 3.85 -15.14 -5.52
N LEU A 142 4.78 -15.95 -5.01
CA LEU A 142 5.35 -17.08 -5.74
C LEU A 142 4.36 -18.23 -5.92
N PHE A 143 3.27 -18.23 -5.12
CA PHE A 143 2.21 -19.23 -5.26
C PHE A 143 1.40 -19.01 -6.53
N SER A 144 1.16 -20.09 -7.24
CA SER A 144 0.11 -20.13 -8.27
C SER A 144 -1.28 -20.16 -7.62
N SER A 145 -2.28 -19.69 -8.36
CA SER A 145 -3.68 -19.81 -7.93
C SER A 145 -4.09 -21.28 -7.72
N ASP A 146 -3.47 -22.21 -8.45
CA ASP A 146 -3.77 -23.64 -8.34
C ASP A 146 -3.20 -24.27 -7.07
N GLU A 147 -2.00 -23.87 -6.65
CA GLU A 147 -1.43 -24.30 -5.35
C GLU A 147 -2.29 -23.79 -4.18
N LEU A 148 -2.74 -22.54 -4.25
CA LEU A 148 -3.65 -22.01 -3.23
C LEU A 148 -5.01 -22.73 -3.26
N ARG A 149 -5.58 -22.98 -4.44
CA ARG A 149 -6.81 -23.76 -4.58
C ARG A 149 -6.68 -25.16 -3.97
N THR A 150 -5.52 -25.78 -4.13
CA THR A 150 -5.23 -27.09 -3.52
C THR A 150 -5.20 -26.98 -1.99
N ALA A 151 -4.55 -25.95 -1.44
CA ALA A 151 -4.47 -25.72 0.01
C ALA A 151 -5.85 -25.42 0.64
N VAL A 152 -6.77 -24.82 -0.12
CA VAL A 152 -8.13 -24.49 0.33
C VAL A 152 -9.22 -25.32 -0.34
N SER A 153 -8.88 -26.47 -0.95
CA SER A 153 -9.75 -27.28 -1.81
C SER A 153 -11.04 -27.80 -1.13
N THR A 154 -11.07 -27.79 0.19
CA THR A 154 -12.24 -28.20 0.97
C THR A 154 -13.18 -27.03 1.30
N CYS A 155 -12.88 -25.82 0.84
CA CYS A 155 -13.55 -24.60 1.25
C CYS A 155 -14.19 -23.91 0.03
N ASP A 156 -15.38 -23.35 0.22
CA ASP A 156 -16.01 -22.47 -0.78
C ASP A 156 -15.38 -21.07 -0.67
N VAL A 157 -14.29 -20.86 -1.42
CA VAL A 157 -13.54 -19.61 -1.44
C VAL A 157 -13.37 -19.10 -2.86
N GLU A 158 -13.42 -17.79 -3.01
CA GLU A 158 -13.13 -17.11 -4.27
C GLU A 158 -11.74 -16.48 -4.24
N LEU A 159 -10.95 -16.67 -5.31
CA LEU A 159 -9.55 -16.24 -5.38
C LEU A 159 -9.36 -15.10 -6.36
N TYR A 160 -8.66 -14.04 -5.91
CA TYR A 160 -8.27 -12.86 -6.67
C TYR A 160 -6.74 -12.71 -6.67
N LYS A 161 -6.13 -12.47 -7.81
CA LYS A 161 -4.67 -12.24 -7.93
C LYS A 161 -4.37 -10.88 -8.54
N GLU A 162 -4.88 -10.62 -9.73
CA GLU A 162 -4.55 -9.42 -10.51
C GLU A 162 -5.56 -8.27 -10.30
N GLU A 163 -6.72 -8.56 -9.72
CA GLU A 163 -7.79 -7.59 -9.50
C GLU A 163 -7.35 -6.52 -8.51
N LYS A 164 -7.76 -5.28 -8.74
CA LYS A 164 -7.57 -4.20 -7.81
C LYS A 164 -8.57 -4.30 -6.67
N ILE A 165 -8.17 -3.90 -5.47
CA ILE A 165 -9.01 -4.02 -4.26
C ILE A 165 -10.33 -3.26 -4.43
N GLU A 166 -10.30 -2.08 -5.03
CA GLU A 166 -11.48 -1.27 -5.28
C GLU A 166 -12.49 -1.87 -6.27
N THR A 167 -12.13 -2.95 -6.96
CA THR A 167 -13.02 -3.68 -7.88
C THR A 167 -13.61 -4.95 -7.28
N ILE A 168 -13.15 -5.34 -6.09
CA ILE A 168 -13.65 -6.52 -5.37
C ILE A 168 -14.78 -6.07 -4.45
N ASP A 169 -15.88 -6.77 -4.50
CA ASP A 169 -17.05 -6.46 -3.68
C ASP A 169 -17.00 -7.24 -2.36
N PHE A 170 -16.72 -6.54 -1.24
CA PHE A 170 -16.59 -7.12 0.10
C PHE A 170 -17.01 -6.13 1.19
N ASP A 171 -17.40 -6.65 2.33
CA ASP A 171 -17.97 -5.87 3.44
C ASP A 171 -16.99 -5.70 4.61
N PHE A 172 -15.98 -6.59 4.70
CA PHE A 172 -15.00 -6.65 5.79
C PHE A 172 -13.68 -7.25 5.29
N ALA A 173 -12.55 -6.90 5.91
CA ALA A 173 -11.26 -7.49 5.55
C ALA A 173 -10.46 -7.99 6.76
N PHE A 174 -9.71 -9.06 6.53
CA PHE A 174 -8.55 -9.48 7.34
C PHE A 174 -7.30 -9.21 6.52
N ILE A 175 -6.36 -8.45 7.07
CA ILE A 175 -5.21 -7.95 6.31
C ILE A 175 -3.92 -8.39 6.98
N GLU A 176 -3.11 -9.16 6.29
CA GLU A 176 -1.73 -9.40 6.69
C GLU A 176 -0.87 -8.17 6.36
N GLN A 177 0.44 -8.26 6.61
CA GLN A 177 1.40 -7.18 6.34
C GLN A 177 1.32 -6.72 4.88
N SER A 178 0.48 -5.75 4.59
CA SER A 178 0.24 -5.25 3.24
C SER A 178 -0.14 -3.77 3.23
N THR A 179 0.43 -3.03 2.28
CA THR A 179 0.00 -1.66 1.95
C THR A 179 -1.49 -1.58 1.58
N ALA A 180 -2.09 -2.69 1.21
CA ALA A 180 -3.52 -2.82 0.92
C ALA A 180 -4.43 -2.38 2.08
N ALA A 181 -3.92 -2.31 3.32
CA ALA A 181 -4.64 -1.73 4.44
C ALA A 181 -5.05 -0.27 4.19
N LEU A 182 -4.21 0.50 3.48
CA LEU A 182 -4.55 1.86 3.06
C LEU A 182 -5.65 1.87 2.01
N ASP A 183 -5.64 0.94 1.06
CA ASP A 183 -6.69 0.82 0.05
C ASP A 183 -8.05 0.56 0.73
N VAL A 184 -8.08 -0.41 1.65
CA VAL A 184 -9.29 -0.78 2.41
C VAL A 184 -9.77 0.36 3.31
N ALA A 185 -8.84 1.01 4.03
CA ALA A 185 -9.17 2.16 4.88
C ALA A 185 -9.73 3.35 4.06
N CYS A 186 -9.15 3.63 2.87
CA CYS A 186 -9.65 4.69 1.98
C CYS A 186 -11.05 4.40 1.43
N LEU A 187 -11.39 3.13 1.26
CA LEU A 187 -12.74 2.70 0.88
C LEU A 187 -13.75 2.77 2.06
N GLY A 188 -13.27 3.08 3.27
CA GLY A 188 -14.10 3.10 4.48
C GLY A 188 -14.53 1.71 4.96
N ILE A 189 -13.97 0.64 4.40
CA ILE A 189 -14.32 -0.73 4.75
C ILE A 189 -13.61 -1.13 6.05
N PRO A 190 -14.31 -1.72 7.02
CA PRO A 190 -13.71 -2.17 8.26
C PRO A 190 -12.75 -3.34 8.05
N PHE A 191 -11.68 -3.37 8.86
CA PHE A 191 -10.70 -4.46 8.79
C PHE A 191 -10.04 -4.75 10.13
N ILE A 192 -9.48 -5.96 10.25
CA ILE A 192 -8.58 -6.37 11.33
C ILE A 192 -7.23 -6.71 10.71
N VAL A 193 -6.16 -6.16 11.28
CA VAL A 193 -4.78 -6.56 10.93
C VAL A 193 -4.48 -7.91 11.57
N VAL A 194 -3.96 -8.83 10.76
CA VAL A 194 -3.56 -10.16 11.23
C VAL A 194 -2.04 -10.26 11.14
N ASP A 195 -1.38 -10.10 12.29
CA ASP A 195 0.07 -10.00 12.35
C ASP A 195 0.63 -10.87 13.47
N GLU A 196 1.29 -11.95 13.09
CA GLU A 196 1.98 -12.86 14.02
C GLU A 196 3.44 -12.48 14.24
N THR A 197 3.95 -11.50 13.51
CA THR A 197 5.35 -11.08 13.58
C THR A 197 5.48 -9.73 14.26
N PHE A 198 6.41 -9.61 15.21
CA PHE A 198 6.64 -8.37 15.97
C PHE A 198 7.32 -7.26 15.14
N ASP A 199 7.82 -7.55 13.95
CA ASP A 199 8.56 -6.63 13.07
C ASP A 199 7.75 -6.19 11.83
N SER A 200 6.46 -5.92 12.00
CA SER A 200 5.60 -5.55 10.88
C SER A 200 5.52 -4.04 10.64
N TYR A 201 5.04 -3.67 9.44
CA TYR A 201 4.65 -2.29 9.13
C TYR A 201 3.63 -1.71 10.11
N PHE A 202 2.87 -2.57 10.78
CA PHE A 202 1.81 -2.21 11.70
C PHE A 202 2.24 -2.20 13.16
N SER A 203 3.51 -2.51 13.50
CA SER A 203 3.99 -2.56 14.89
C SER A 203 3.69 -1.27 15.66
N GLU A 204 3.85 -0.12 15.03
CA GLU A 204 3.54 1.18 15.62
C GLU A 204 2.02 1.48 15.74
N TYR A 205 1.19 0.72 15.04
CA TYR A 205 -0.27 0.84 15.05
C TYR A 205 -0.96 -0.23 15.88
N LYS A 206 -0.20 -1.13 16.52
CA LYS A 206 -0.74 -2.26 17.28
C LYS A 206 -1.73 -1.84 18.37
N GLU A 207 -1.46 -0.70 19.03
CA GLU A 207 -2.34 -0.15 20.06
C GLU A 207 -3.50 0.67 19.46
N LEU A 208 -3.41 1.04 18.20
CA LEU A 208 -4.37 1.90 17.52
C LEU A 208 -5.35 1.09 16.67
N LEU A 209 -4.85 0.27 15.75
CA LEU A 209 -5.66 -0.55 14.85
C LEU A 209 -6.08 -1.87 15.53
N PRO A 210 -7.25 -2.43 15.19
CA PRO A 210 -7.62 -3.77 15.65
C PRO A 210 -6.63 -4.78 15.06
N THR A 211 -5.74 -5.32 15.91
CA THR A 211 -4.66 -6.22 15.51
C THR A 211 -4.74 -7.53 16.27
N ALA A 212 -4.74 -8.65 15.53
CA ALA A 212 -4.70 -10.00 16.07
C ALA A 212 -3.32 -10.62 15.85
N CYS A 213 -2.66 -11.05 16.93
CA CYS A 213 -1.38 -11.75 16.88
C CYS A 213 -1.53 -13.27 17.03
N SER A 214 -2.73 -13.76 17.25
CA SER A 214 -3.05 -15.19 17.36
C SER A 214 -4.45 -15.50 16.83
N SER A 215 -4.73 -16.77 16.59
CA SER A 215 -6.06 -17.24 16.18
C SER A 215 -7.12 -16.92 17.22
N GLU A 216 -6.81 -17.02 18.51
CA GLU A 216 -7.74 -16.72 19.61
C GLU A 216 -8.08 -15.22 19.64
N GLU A 217 -7.07 -14.35 19.51
CA GLU A 217 -7.29 -12.89 19.40
C GLU A 217 -8.11 -12.54 18.17
N LEU A 218 -7.87 -13.19 17.04
CA LEU A 218 -8.63 -12.98 15.81
C LEU A 218 -10.11 -13.29 16.02
N LEU A 219 -10.43 -14.45 16.60
CA LEU A 219 -11.79 -14.86 16.89
C LEU A 219 -12.48 -13.87 17.84
N ARG A 220 -11.80 -13.48 18.92
CA ARG A 220 -12.32 -12.51 19.90
C ARG A 220 -12.56 -11.15 19.26
N LEU A 221 -11.59 -10.61 18.53
CA LEU A 221 -11.71 -9.31 17.87
C LEU A 221 -12.82 -9.30 16.82
N ALA A 222 -12.99 -10.38 16.06
CA ALA A 222 -14.05 -10.46 15.05
C ALA A 222 -15.44 -10.44 15.72
N VAL A 223 -15.63 -11.17 16.82
CA VAL A 223 -16.90 -11.19 17.57
C VAL A 223 -17.22 -9.84 18.22
N ASP A 224 -16.21 -9.20 18.82
CA ASP A 224 -16.33 -7.95 19.57
C ASP A 224 -16.15 -6.70 18.68
N PHE A 225 -16.05 -6.87 17.35
CA PHE A 225 -15.77 -5.76 16.44
C PHE A 225 -16.94 -4.78 16.35
N SER A 226 -16.60 -3.48 16.41
CA SER A 226 -17.52 -2.38 16.12
C SER A 226 -16.77 -1.31 15.30
N LEU A 227 -17.31 -0.95 14.15
CA LEU A 227 -16.73 0.07 13.26
C LEU A 227 -16.66 1.43 13.96
N SER A 228 -17.71 1.83 14.65
CA SER A 228 -17.75 3.11 15.40
C SER A 228 -16.63 3.21 16.43
N LYS A 229 -16.24 2.11 17.06
CA LYS A 229 -15.11 2.04 18.00
C LYS A 229 -13.76 2.27 17.30
N TYR A 230 -13.57 1.72 16.11
CA TYR A 230 -12.27 1.75 15.42
C TYR A 230 -12.15 2.84 14.33
N MET A 231 -13.24 3.50 13.96
CA MET A 231 -13.23 4.56 12.95
C MET A 231 -12.19 5.67 13.24
N PRO A 232 -12.06 6.19 14.48
CA PRO A 232 -11.04 7.19 14.78
C PRO A 232 -9.61 6.67 14.53
N ALA A 233 -9.39 5.38 14.76
CA ALA A 233 -8.09 4.73 14.52
C ALA A 233 -7.78 4.65 13.03
N TYR A 234 -8.75 4.26 12.20
CA TYR A 234 -8.58 4.23 10.73
C TYR A 234 -8.33 5.63 10.17
N MET A 235 -9.03 6.64 10.64
CA MET A 235 -8.81 8.03 10.23
C MET A 235 -7.41 8.51 10.61
N SER A 236 -6.95 8.22 11.85
CA SER A 236 -5.60 8.54 12.30
C SER A 236 -4.51 7.82 11.48
N PHE A 237 -4.76 6.57 11.10
CA PHE A 237 -3.87 5.80 10.22
C PHE A 237 -3.75 6.45 8.84
N LEU A 238 -4.87 6.83 8.20
CA LEU A 238 -4.87 7.52 6.91
C LEU A 238 -4.18 8.88 6.98
N GLU A 239 -4.44 9.66 8.03
CA GLU A 239 -3.79 10.95 8.23
C GLU A 239 -2.27 10.82 8.30
N ARG A 240 -1.77 9.85 9.09
CA ARG A 240 -0.34 9.64 9.27
C ARG A 240 0.36 9.12 8.02
N GLU A 241 -0.25 8.19 7.30
CA GLU A 241 0.42 7.49 6.19
C GLU A 241 0.27 8.19 4.85
N ILE A 242 -0.82 8.92 4.63
CA ILE A 242 -1.15 9.52 3.33
C ILE A 242 -1.73 10.94 3.41
N ASP A 243 -1.59 11.65 4.54
CA ASP A 243 -2.15 13.00 4.74
C ASP A 243 -3.60 13.13 4.27
N ASN A 244 -4.45 12.15 4.60
CA ASN A 244 -5.85 12.05 4.13
C ASN A 244 -5.98 12.11 2.58
N GLY A 245 -5.05 11.50 1.87
CA GLY A 245 -5.08 11.39 0.41
C GLY A 245 -4.74 12.68 -0.34
N GLN A 246 -4.18 13.69 0.32
CA GLN A 246 -3.68 14.88 -0.39
C GLN A 246 -2.62 14.49 -1.43
N CYS A 247 -2.67 15.16 -2.59
CA CYS A 247 -1.70 14.95 -3.65
C CYS A 247 -1.20 16.30 -4.19
N ARG A 248 0.10 16.47 -4.13
CA ARG A 248 0.82 17.68 -4.58
C ARG A 248 1.78 17.41 -5.74
N VAL A 249 1.77 16.18 -6.25
CA VAL A 249 2.75 15.72 -7.27
C VAL A 249 2.75 16.63 -8.49
N ASP A 250 1.59 17.01 -9.02
CA ASP A 250 1.51 17.89 -10.20
C ASP A 250 2.14 19.26 -9.94
N SER A 251 1.81 19.88 -8.82
CA SER A 251 2.37 21.18 -8.44
C SER A 251 3.89 21.12 -8.29
N LEU A 252 4.41 20.03 -7.72
CA LEU A 252 5.84 19.81 -7.58
C LEU A 252 6.52 19.58 -8.93
N ILE A 253 5.92 18.78 -9.82
CA ILE A 253 6.44 18.59 -11.17
C ILE A 253 6.51 19.91 -11.93
N HIS A 254 5.47 20.73 -11.90
CA HIS A 254 5.47 22.05 -12.54
C HIS A 254 6.53 22.98 -11.96
N HIS A 255 6.70 22.99 -10.64
CA HIS A 255 7.75 23.77 -9.99
C HIS A 255 9.15 23.33 -10.45
N LEU A 256 9.45 22.05 -10.41
CA LEU A 256 10.72 21.48 -10.85
C LEU A 256 11.00 21.74 -12.34
N GLN A 257 10.00 21.64 -13.19
CA GLN A 257 10.12 21.99 -14.61
C GLN A 257 10.48 23.45 -14.82
N SER A 258 9.86 24.37 -14.07
CA SER A 258 10.17 25.80 -14.16
C SER A 258 11.57 26.13 -13.65
N GLU A 259 12.03 25.50 -12.58
CA GLU A 259 13.40 25.66 -12.09
C GLU A 259 14.43 25.17 -13.09
N CYS A 260 14.20 24.01 -13.71
CA CYS A 260 15.06 23.48 -14.76
C CYS A 260 15.15 24.44 -15.96
N LEU A 261 14.03 25.02 -16.39
CA LEU A 261 14.02 25.99 -17.50
C LEU A 261 14.81 27.27 -17.17
N THR A 262 14.71 27.77 -15.95
CA THR A 262 15.48 28.97 -15.52
C THR A 262 16.97 28.70 -15.40
N THR A 263 17.35 27.50 -14.94
CA THR A 263 18.76 27.14 -14.75
C THR A 263 19.48 26.85 -16.06
N TYR A 264 18.81 26.28 -17.05
CA TYR A 264 19.40 25.86 -18.33
C TYR A 264 19.12 26.85 -19.47
N GLY A 265 18.04 27.62 -19.43
CA GLY A 265 17.68 28.61 -20.45
C GLY A 265 18.69 29.75 -20.59
N GLY A 266 19.38 30.11 -19.51
CA GLY A 266 20.41 31.16 -19.50
C GLY A 266 21.76 30.78 -20.13
N ARG A 267 21.98 29.53 -20.54
CA ARG A 267 23.27 29.07 -21.13
C ARG A 267 23.28 28.97 -22.64
N TYR A 268 22.17 29.18 -23.32
CA TYR A 268 22.04 28.98 -24.78
C TYR A 268 22.00 30.27 -25.60
N ASP A 269 22.11 31.45 -24.97
CA ASP A 269 22.21 32.75 -25.67
C ASP A 269 23.66 33.26 -25.77
N ARG A 270 24.65 32.34 -25.87
CA ARG A 270 26.03 32.73 -26.18
C ARG A 270 26.62 31.86 -27.29
#